data_fab563c9ef8ef745778e66d3e6be650d
#
_entry.id   fab563c9ef8ef745778e66d3e6be650d
#
_cell.length_a   1.000
_cell.length_b   1.000
_cell.length_c   1.000
_cell.angle_alpha   90.00
_cell.angle_beta   90.00
_cell.angle_gamma   90.00
#
_symmetry.space_group_name_H-M   'P 1'
#
loop_
_entity.id
_entity.type
_entity.pdbx_description
1 polymer ?
#
loop_
_entity_poly.entity_id
_entity_poly.type
_entity_poly.pdbx_seq_one_letter_code
_entity_poly.pdbx_strand_id
1 'polypeptide(L)'
;MKKIKFRPQLFFIIVFLATFFTACNDNDDSNQTARMMVRMTDAPGDYDAVYINVQDIKIKASTDTGEEGWVSIASDEFVPGEQNLLDLTGGVSLLLADNVVPAGELGQIRLVLGDGNYFVKDGVDYPLATPSAMQSGLKLQVNQTLQAGATYEFVLDFDVSKSIVTAGTSGSFNLKPVIRVSATATSGVIKGKIDPILEGYQVLASVQVGEADPITAYADETGMFQLNGVPAGTYTLTLTPDAASGKTPIVVENVMVENGEVTDVGSVAFE
;
A
#
# COMPACT_ATOMS: atom_id res chain seq x y z
N MET A 1 56.58 -74.95 1.14
CA MET A 1 56.08 -73.83 1.94
C MET A 1 56.31 -72.52 1.14
N LYS A 2 55.33 -72.02 0.43
CA LYS A 2 55.41 -70.75 -0.35
C LYS A 2 55.05 -69.60 0.53
N LYS A 3 56.01 -68.68 0.76
CA LYS A 3 55.77 -67.41 1.48
C LYS A 3 55.07 -66.41 0.54
N ILE A 4 53.86 -66.00 0.87
CA ILE A 4 53.13 -64.95 0.20
C ILE A 4 53.67 -63.57 0.69
N LYS A 5 54.30 -62.82 -0.22
CA LYS A 5 54.78 -61.48 0.05
C LYS A 5 53.58 -60.53 -0.11
N PHE A 6 53.12 -59.98 1.00
CA PHE A 6 52.15 -58.92 1.04
C PHE A 6 52.77 -57.60 0.51
N ARG A 7 52.24 -57.03 -0.54
CA ARG A 7 52.66 -55.72 -1.10
C ARG A 7 51.88 -54.60 -0.41
N PRO A 8 52.57 -53.69 0.29
CA PRO A 8 51.91 -52.63 1.04
C PRO A 8 51.37 -51.49 0.15
N GLN A 9 51.39 -51.58 -1.16
CA GLN A 9 50.95 -50.51 -2.07
C GLN A 9 49.43 -50.44 -2.34
N LEU A 10 48.68 -51.45 -1.88
CA LEU A 10 47.22 -51.48 -2.11
C LEU A 10 46.41 -50.82 -0.98
N PHE A 11 47.02 -50.50 0.16
CA PHE A 11 46.34 -49.88 1.31
C PHE A 11 46.27 -48.36 1.25
N PHE A 12 47.14 -47.73 0.42
CA PHE A 12 47.14 -46.26 0.29
C PHE A 12 46.08 -45.70 -0.68
N ILE A 13 45.53 -46.53 -1.57
CA ILE A 13 44.54 -46.08 -2.57
C ILE A 13 43.12 -46.05 -1.99
N ILE A 14 42.84 -46.85 -0.95
CA ILE A 14 41.49 -46.89 -0.34
C ILE A 14 41.27 -45.74 0.67
N VAL A 15 42.34 -45.19 1.26
CA VAL A 15 42.23 -44.07 2.22
C VAL A 15 42.08 -42.72 1.52
N PHE A 16 42.45 -42.60 0.23
CA PHE A 16 42.37 -41.35 -0.51
C PHE A 16 41.00 -41.08 -1.18
N LEU A 17 40.10 -42.07 -1.20
CA LEU A 17 38.77 -41.94 -1.81
C LEU A 17 37.66 -41.61 -0.79
N ALA A 18 37.98 -41.51 0.51
CA ALA A 18 37.02 -41.27 1.57
C ALA A 18 36.93 -39.78 2.05
N THR A 19 37.69 -38.84 1.43
CA THR A 19 37.77 -37.45 1.88
C THR A 19 37.09 -36.43 0.96
N PHE A 20 36.29 -36.85 -0.02
CA PHE A 20 35.59 -35.94 -0.93
C PHE A 20 34.06 -35.83 -0.70
N PHE A 21 33.58 -36.18 0.48
CA PHE A 21 32.19 -35.87 0.87
C PHE A 21 32.18 -34.92 2.08
N THR A 22 32.94 -33.84 2.05
CA THR A 22 32.49 -32.63 2.71
C THR A 22 31.53 -31.99 1.73
N ALA A 23 30.27 -32.43 1.76
CA ALA A 23 29.18 -31.63 1.25
C ALA A 23 29.28 -30.27 1.96
N CYS A 24 29.60 -29.22 1.23
CA CYS A 24 29.26 -27.85 1.67
C CYS A 24 27.79 -27.88 2.00
N ASN A 25 27.50 -27.89 3.27
CA ASN A 25 26.21 -27.45 3.75
C ASN A 25 26.34 -25.93 3.76
N ASP A 26 26.31 -25.32 2.57
CA ASP A 26 26.00 -23.92 2.44
C ASP A 26 24.56 -23.79 2.94
N ASN A 27 24.45 -23.57 4.25
CA ASN A 27 23.28 -22.86 4.77
C ASN A 27 23.39 -21.46 4.17
N ASP A 28 22.96 -21.32 2.92
CA ASP A 28 22.65 -20.06 2.30
C ASP A 28 21.40 -19.49 3.01
N ASP A 29 21.59 -19.00 4.23
CA ASP A 29 20.64 -18.09 4.88
C ASP A 29 20.53 -16.76 4.10
N SER A 30 21.36 -16.59 3.05
CA SER A 30 21.46 -15.37 2.25
C SER A 30 20.41 -15.25 1.13
N ASN A 31 19.51 -16.25 0.93
CA ASN A 31 18.56 -16.26 -0.17
C ASN A 31 17.08 -16.30 0.26
N GLN A 32 16.77 -16.02 1.50
CA GLN A 32 15.38 -15.90 1.93
C GLN A 32 14.91 -14.46 1.80
N THR A 33 14.66 -14.04 0.56
CA THR A 33 14.15 -12.70 0.27
C THR A 33 12.83 -12.77 -0.48
N ALA A 34 12.01 -11.74 -0.33
CA ALA A 34 10.81 -11.48 -1.09
C ALA A 34 10.94 -10.14 -1.82
N ARG A 35 10.25 -9.96 -2.93
CA ARG A 35 10.09 -8.65 -3.56
C ARG A 35 8.90 -7.94 -2.94
N MET A 36 9.08 -6.68 -2.59
CA MET A 36 8.02 -5.86 -2.00
C MET A 36 7.86 -4.56 -2.78
N MET A 37 6.66 -4.35 -3.28
CA MET A 37 6.22 -3.10 -3.90
C MET A 37 5.26 -2.38 -2.95
N VAL A 38 5.41 -1.06 -2.84
CA VAL A 38 4.48 -0.20 -2.09
C VAL A 38 4.08 0.96 -2.97
N ARG A 39 2.77 1.09 -3.17
CA ARG A 39 2.18 2.21 -3.91
C ARG A 39 1.32 3.04 -2.98
N MET A 40 1.22 4.33 -3.29
CA MET A 40 0.30 5.24 -2.62
C MET A 40 -0.75 5.71 -3.62
N THR A 41 -2.00 5.75 -3.20
CA THR A 41 -3.14 6.31 -3.91
C THR A 41 -3.93 7.20 -2.96
N ASP A 42 -4.90 7.95 -3.47
CA ASP A 42 -5.75 8.81 -2.65
C ASP A 42 -7.24 8.54 -2.88
N ALA A 43 -8.02 8.65 -1.80
CA ALA A 43 -9.45 8.87 -1.84
C ALA A 43 -9.69 10.37 -1.67
N PRO A 44 -9.98 11.12 -2.76
CA PRO A 44 -9.98 12.58 -2.73
C PRO A 44 -11.03 13.16 -1.80
N GLY A 45 -10.75 14.39 -1.34
CA GLY A 45 -11.67 15.24 -0.62
C GLY A 45 -12.13 16.43 -1.47
N ASP A 46 -12.95 17.29 -0.90
CA ASP A 46 -13.43 18.55 -1.51
C ASP A 46 -12.37 19.66 -1.39
N TYR A 47 -11.25 19.49 -2.12
CA TYR A 47 -10.10 20.40 -2.20
C TYR A 47 -9.66 20.57 -3.66
N ASP A 48 -9.04 21.71 -3.98
CA ASP A 48 -8.43 21.94 -5.29
C ASP A 48 -7.11 21.17 -5.44
N ALA A 49 -6.35 21.05 -4.34
CA ALA A 49 -5.13 20.26 -4.25
C ALA A 49 -4.78 19.97 -2.79
N VAL A 50 -4.06 18.86 -2.52
CA VAL A 50 -3.52 18.54 -1.21
C VAL A 50 -2.08 18.07 -1.37
N TYR A 51 -1.15 18.85 -0.86
CA TYR A 51 0.28 18.59 -0.98
C TYR A 51 0.83 18.03 0.33
N ILE A 52 1.39 16.84 0.24
CA ILE A 52 2.13 16.21 1.33
C ILE A 52 3.60 16.01 0.93
N ASN A 53 4.49 16.23 1.89
CA ASN A 53 5.91 16.06 1.69
C ASN A 53 6.32 14.65 2.11
N VAL A 54 6.36 13.70 1.17
CA VAL A 54 6.75 12.30 1.42
C VAL A 54 8.27 12.20 1.36
N GLN A 55 8.89 11.72 2.44
CA GLN A 55 10.34 11.66 2.58
C GLN A 55 10.91 10.24 2.44
N ASP A 56 10.20 9.22 2.95
CA ASP A 56 10.71 7.85 2.96
C ASP A 56 9.56 6.86 3.21
N ILE A 57 9.81 5.61 2.87
CA ILE A 57 8.98 4.47 3.22
C ILE A 57 9.85 3.42 3.90
N LYS A 58 9.45 2.96 5.09
CA LYS A 58 10.21 2.02 5.90
C LYS A 58 9.36 0.83 6.31
N ILE A 59 10.04 -0.27 6.56
CA ILE A 59 9.42 -1.50 7.10
C ILE A 59 10.05 -1.91 8.42
N LYS A 60 9.31 -2.72 9.16
CA LYS A 60 9.75 -3.31 10.41
C LYS A 60 9.17 -4.70 10.60
N ALA A 61 10.02 -5.64 11.05
CA ALA A 61 9.57 -6.99 11.40
C ALA A 61 8.62 -6.95 12.62
N SER A 62 7.67 -7.90 12.67
CA SER A 62 6.72 -7.98 13.79
C SER A 62 7.38 -8.29 15.13
N THR A 63 8.55 -8.95 15.09
CA THR A 63 9.35 -9.31 16.27
C THR A 63 10.09 -8.16 16.90
N ASP A 64 10.28 -7.05 16.16
CA ASP A 64 11.00 -5.88 16.64
C ASP A 64 10.10 -5.00 17.51
N THR A 65 10.61 -4.59 18.66
CA THR A 65 9.93 -3.69 19.59
C THR A 65 10.61 -2.31 19.64
N GLY A 66 9.88 -1.27 20.04
CA GLY A 66 10.43 0.08 20.17
C GLY A 66 10.59 0.85 18.86
N GLU A 67 11.48 1.83 18.82
CA GLU A 67 11.72 2.71 17.65
C GLU A 67 12.88 2.23 16.77
N GLU A 68 13.63 1.23 17.20
CA GLU A 68 14.73 0.63 16.43
C GLU A 68 14.19 -0.40 15.43
N GLY A 69 15.04 -0.86 14.50
CA GLY A 69 14.69 -1.92 13.52
C GLY A 69 13.93 -1.43 12.27
N TRP A 70 13.76 -0.11 12.08
CA TRP A 70 13.18 0.42 10.85
C TRP A 70 14.20 0.44 9.71
N VAL A 71 13.86 -0.18 8.58
CA VAL A 71 14.69 -0.24 7.37
C VAL A 71 13.98 0.51 6.24
N SER A 72 14.69 1.46 5.61
CA SER A 72 14.18 2.13 4.41
C SER A 72 14.13 1.15 3.24
N ILE A 73 13.03 1.21 2.50
CA ILE A 73 12.81 0.41 1.29
C ILE A 73 12.39 1.29 0.11
N ALA A 74 12.59 2.61 0.21
CA ALA A 74 12.26 3.52 -0.88
C ALA A 74 12.95 3.07 -2.18
N SER A 75 12.22 3.13 -3.29
CA SER A 75 12.76 2.84 -4.62
C SER A 75 13.77 3.91 -5.04
N ASP A 76 14.80 3.53 -5.81
CA ASP A 76 15.71 4.49 -6.43
C ASP A 76 15.00 5.44 -7.41
N GLU A 77 13.83 5.06 -7.90
CA GLU A 77 12.98 5.88 -8.78
C GLU A 77 12.08 6.85 -8.00
N PHE A 78 11.87 6.60 -6.70
CA PHE A 78 11.07 7.49 -5.86
C PHE A 78 11.88 8.75 -5.52
N VAL A 79 11.32 9.90 -5.87
CA VAL A 79 11.91 11.21 -5.53
C VAL A 79 11.19 11.76 -4.29
N PRO A 80 11.88 11.82 -3.13
CA PRO A 80 11.32 12.44 -1.93
C PRO A 80 10.93 13.88 -2.17
N GLY A 81 9.83 14.32 -1.58
CA GLY A 81 9.35 15.69 -1.72
C GLY A 81 7.84 15.81 -1.72
N GLU A 82 7.39 16.94 -2.21
CA GLU A 82 5.99 17.31 -2.30
C GLU A 82 5.26 16.46 -3.35
N GLN A 83 4.12 15.89 -2.94
CA GLN A 83 3.25 15.09 -3.79
C GLN A 83 1.82 15.65 -3.68
N ASN A 84 1.17 15.91 -4.81
CA ASN A 84 -0.25 16.25 -4.82
C ASN A 84 -1.06 14.95 -4.75
N LEU A 85 -1.79 14.75 -3.66
CA LEU A 85 -2.57 13.55 -3.45
C LEU A 85 -3.73 13.42 -4.46
N LEU A 86 -4.30 14.54 -4.89
CA LEU A 86 -5.42 14.51 -5.84
C LEU A 86 -5.01 14.03 -7.24
N ASP A 87 -3.70 14.06 -7.57
CA ASP A 87 -3.18 13.46 -8.81
C ASP A 87 -3.12 11.91 -8.73
N LEU A 88 -3.32 11.34 -7.52
CA LEU A 88 -3.28 9.89 -7.24
C LEU A 88 -4.67 9.27 -7.14
N THR A 89 -5.65 9.81 -7.87
CA THR A 89 -7.04 9.39 -7.85
C THR A 89 -7.41 8.63 -9.12
N GLY A 90 -8.61 8.06 -9.19
CA GLY A 90 -9.10 7.39 -10.40
C GLY A 90 -8.27 6.19 -10.88
N GLY A 91 -7.47 5.60 -10.00
CA GLY A 91 -6.59 4.45 -10.31
C GLY A 91 -5.13 4.84 -10.57
N VAL A 92 -4.79 6.13 -10.52
CA VAL A 92 -3.40 6.57 -10.54
C VAL A 92 -2.75 6.29 -9.18
N SER A 93 -1.50 5.87 -9.19
CA SER A 93 -0.74 5.59 -7.96
C SER A 93 0.72 5.98 -8.08
N LEU A 94 1.32 6.43 -6.98
CA LEU A 94 2.74 6.73 -6.86
C LEU A 94 3.48 5.49 -6.34
N LEU A 95 4.49 5.02 -7.05
CA LEU A 95 5.39 3.96 -6.59
C LEU A 95 6.36 4.53 -5.56
N LEU A 96 6.26 4.08 -4.29
CA LEU A 96 7.15 4.48 -3.20
C LEU A 96 8.32 3.50 -3.04
N ALA A 97 8.06 2.21 -3.22
CA ALA A 97 9.05 1.15 -3.07
C ALA A 97 8.85 0.05 -4.10
N ASP A 98 9.97 -0.48 -4.60
CA ASP A 98 10.08 -1.72 -5.36
C ASP A 98 11.45 -2.32 -5.06
N ASN A 99 11.53 -3.07 -3.98
CA ASN A 99 12.81 -3.57 -3.47
C ASN A 99 12.72 -5.03 -3.01
N VAL A 100 13.88 -5.64 -2.95
CA VAL A 100 14.05 -6.96 -2.35
C VAL A 100 14.27 -6.78 -0.85
N VAL A 101 13.45 -7.45 -0.04
CA VAL A 101 13.46 -7.37 1.41
C VAL A 101 13.64 -8.77 2.02
N PRO A 102 14.14 -8.91 3.26
CA PRO A 102 14.19 -10.21 3.92
C PRO A 102 12.80 -10.85 3.99
N ALA A 103 12.72 -12.15 3.69
CA ALA A 103 11.53 -12.94 3.96
C ALA A 103 11.31 -13.09 5.48
N GLY A 104 10.07 -13.29 5.90
CA GLY A 104 9.71 -13.41 7.31
C GLY A 104 8.54 -12.52 7.68
N GLU A 105 8.38 -12.26 8.98
CA GLU A 105 7.24 -11.49 9.49
C GLU A 105 7.40 -9.99 9.23
N LEU A 106 6.54 -9.42 8.42
CA LEU A 106 6.36 -7.98 8.24
C LEU A 106 5.29 -7.49 9.21
N GLY A 107 5.68 -6.75 10.25
CA GLY A 107 4.75 -6.20 11.23
C GLY A 107 4.15 -4.88 10.77
N GLN A 108 4.98 -3.97 10.32
CA GLN A 108 4.59 -2.59 10.07
C GLN A 108 5.26 -1.99 8.83
N ILE A 109 4.52 -1.10 8.17
CA ILE A 109 5.05 -0.14 7.19
C ILE A 109 5.00 1.25 7.84
N ARG A 110 6.00 2.10 7.59
CA ARG A 110 6.04 3.50 8.03
C ARG A 110 6.18 4.42 6.83
N LEU A 111 5.21 5.31 6.66
CA LEU A 111 5.31 6.43 5.73
C LEU A 111 5.91 7.62 6.49
N VAL A 112 7.06 8.11 6.04
CA VAL A 112 7.75 9.25 6.64
C VAL A 112 7.36 10.52 5.89
N LEU A 113 6.80 11.47 6.62
CA LEU A 113 6.41 12.78 6.08
C LEU A 113 7.37 13.85 6.57
N GLY A 114 7.64 14.83 5.72
CA GLY A 114 8.36 16.06 6.04
C GLY A 114 7.43 17.21 6.41
N ASP A 115 8.03 18.37 6.64
CA ASP A 115 7.33 19.63 6.88
C ASP A 115 6.87 20.28 5.57
N GLY A 116 6.04 21.33 5.67
CA GLY A 116 5.59 22.11 4.52
C GLY A 116 4.33 21.55 3.84
N ASN A 117 3.58 20.68 4.53
CA ASN A 117 2.30 20.18 4.03
C ASN A 117 1.25 21.30 3.98
N TYR A 118 0.41 21.32 2.96
CA TYR A 118 -0.67 22.29 2.81
C TYR A 118 -1.78 21.75 1.89
N PHE A 119 -2.94 22.39 1.91
CA PHE A 119 -3.97 22.15 0.91
C PHE A 119 -4.42 23.47 0.26
N VAL A 120 -4.97 23.38 -0.93
CA VAL A 120 -5.57 24.49 -1.67
C VAL A 120 -7.08 24.31 -1.67
N LYS A 121 -7.80 25.38 -1.35
CA LYS A 121 -9.26 25.43 -1.47
C LYS A 121 -9.70 26.81 -1.93
N ASP A 122 -10.53 26.88 -2.95
CA ASP A 122 -11.00 28.11 -3.58
C ASP A 122 -9.82 29.02 -4.01
N GLY A 123 -8.71 28.38 -4.50
CA GLY A 123 -7.50 29.05 -4.91
C GLY A 123 -6.68 29.68 -3.78
N VAL A 124 -6.92 29.31 -2.52
CA VAL A 124 -6.19 29.79 -1.34
C VAL A 124 -5.43 28.64 -0.69
N ASP A 125 -4.15 28.89 -0.37
CA ASP A 125 -3.28 27.93 0.32
C ASP A 125 -3.52 27.96 1.84
N TYR A 126 -3.73 26.78 2.42
CA TYR A 126 -3.91 26.58 3.85
C TYR A 126 -2.82 25.66 4.39
N PRO A 127 -1.89 26.17 5.22
CA PRO A 127 -0.86 25.33 5.82
C PRO A 127 -1.46 24.25 6.71
N LEU A 128 -0.90 23.03 6.62
CA LEU A 128 -1.21 21.89 7.46
C LEU A 128 -0.11 21.69 8.51
N ALA A 129 -0.44 21.93 9.77
CA ALA A 129 0.47 21.59 10.85
C ALA A 129 0.56 20.06 10.98
N THR A 130 1.79 19.53 10.91
CA THR A 130 2.06 18.12 11.13
C THR A 130 2.59 17.95 12.55
N PRO A 131 1.82 17.40 13.50
CA PRO A 131 2.30 17.21 14.86
C PRO A 131 3.59 16.39 14.90
N SER A 132 4.50 16.70 15.84
CA SER A 132 5.83 16.08 15.91
C SER A 132 5.82 14.55 15.97
N ALA A 133 4.77 13.96 16.57
CA ALA A 133 4.57 12.51 16.57
C ALA A 133 4.32 11.94 15.15
N MET A 134 3.81 12.76 14.23
CA MET A 134 3.61 12.40 12.83
C MET A 134 4.88 12.62 12.00
N GLN A 135 5.78 13.51 12.43
CA GLN A 135 7.08 13.73 11.78
C GLN A 135 8.00 12.50 11.87
N SER A 136 7.86 11.69 12.94
CA SER A 136 8.57 10.40 13.02
C SER A 136 8.06 9.35 12.04
N GLY A 137 6.99 9.65 11.33
CA GLY A 137 6.32 8.79 10.35
C GLY A 137 5.08 8.08 10.90
N LEU A 138 4.14 7.83 10.00
CA LEU A 138 2.90 7.11 10.28
C LEU A 138 3.14 5.61 10.26
N LYS A 139 2.89 4.93 11.37
CA LYS A 139 3.04 3.48 11.52
C LYS A 139 1.74 2.77 11.12
N LEU A 140 1.81 1.97 10.09
CA LEU A 140 0.70 1.22 9.53
C LEU A 140 0.89 -0.27 9.85
N GLN A 141 -0.08 -0.90 10.49
CA GLN A 141 -0.05 -2.32 10.81
C GLN A 141 -0.33 -3.15 9.56
N VAL A 142 0.52 -4.15 9.29
CA VAL A 142 0.39 -5.05 8.13
C VAL A 142 0.22 -6.49 8.58
N ASN A 143 1.08 -6.98 9.48
CA ASN A 143 1.07 -8.34 10.04
C ASN A 143 1.02 -9.44 8.94
N GLN A 144 1.94 -9.35 7.98
CA GLN A 144 2.02 -10.25 6.83
C GLN A 144 3.31 -11.08 6.88
N THR A 145 3.20 -12.40 6.68
CA THR A 145 4.39 -13.25 6.47
C THR A 145 4.82 -13.17 5.00
N LEU A 146 6.03 -12.67 4.75
CA LEU A 146 6.64 -12.64 3.43
C LEU A 146 7.37 -13.97 3.17
N GLN A 147 6.94 -14.71 2.16
CA GLN A 147 7.57 -15.97 1.76
C GLN A 147 8.74 -15.70 0.80
N ALA A 148 9.81 -16.46 0.96
CA ALA A 148 10.97 -16.36 0.07
C ALA A 148 10.59 -16.63 -1.40
N GLY A 149 11.12 -15.81 -2.31
CA GLY A 149 10.86 -15.87 -3.75
C GLY A 149 9.50 -15.32 -4.19
N ALA A 150 8.63 -14.92 -3.26
CA ALA A 150 7.33 -14.33 -3.60
C ALA A 150 7.42 -12.81 -3.81
N THR A 151 6.43 -12.27 -4.54
CA THR A 151 6.24 -10.82 -4.73
C THR A 151 4.99 -10.39 -3.99
N TYR A 152 5.10 -9.30 -3.24
CA TYR A 152 4.02 -8.67 -2.50
C TYR A 152 3.84 -7.24 -2.95
N GLU A 153 2.62 -6.84 -3.18
CA GLU A 153 2.26 -5.45 -3.48
C GLU A 153 1.29 -4.94 -2.43
N PHE A 154 1.65 -3.81 -1.81
CA PHE A 154 0.83 -3.10 -0.85
C PHE A 154 0.40 -1.76 -1.42
N VAL A 155 -0.86 -1.43 -1.23
CA VAL A 155 -1.44 -0.14 -1.58
C VAL A 155 -1.75 0.63 -0.30
N LEU A 156 -1.16 1.82 -0.17
CA LEU A 156 -1.46 2.80 0.87
C LEU A 156 -2.52 3.75 0.31
N ASP A 157 -3.75 3.56 0.73
CA ASP A 157 -4.89 4.38 0.32
C ASP A 157 -5.06 5.53 1.31
N PHE A 158 -4.64 6.73 0.92
CA PHE A 158 -4.67 7.92 1.74
C PHE A 158 -6.06 8.55 1.67
N ASP A 159 -6.75 8.69 2.79
CA ASP A 159 -8.08 9.34 2.85
C ASP A 159 -7.91 10.82 3.21
N VAL A 160 -7.78 11.67 2.20
CA VAL A 160 -7.63 13.11 2.37
C VAL A 160 -8.79 13.70 3.14
N SER A 161 -10.03 13.27 2.87
CA SER A 161 -11.24 13.81 3.48
C SER A 161 -11.27 13.66 5.00
N LYS A 162 -10.66 12.58 5.52
CA LYS A 162 -10.55 12.29 6.96
C LYS A 162 -9.22 12.77 7.56
N SER A 163 -8.25 13.07 6.73
CA SER A 163 -6.89 13.40 7.17
C SER A 163 -6.70 14.87 7.54
N ILE A 164 -7.51 15.78 7.00
CA ILE A 164 -7.43 17.22 7.29
C ILE A 164 -8.46 17.57 8.35
N VAL A 165 -7.97 18.05 9.51
CA VAL A 165 -8.83 18.39 10.65
C VAL A 165 -8.59 19.81 11.13
N THR A 166 -9.68 20.53 11.46
CA THR A 166 -9.58 21.86 12.05
C THR A 166 -8.97 21.81 13.45
N ALA A 167 -7.99 22.66 13.71
CA ALA A 167 -7.31 22.76 14.99
C ALA A 167 -8.03 23.73 15.94
N GLY A 168 -8.96 23.24 16.73
CA GLY A 168 -9.72 24.03 17.69
C GLY A 168 -10.53 25.16 17.02
N THR A 169 -10.55 26.37 17.61
CA THR A 169 -11.27 27.54 17.11
C THR A 169 -10.36 28.55 16.39
N SER A 170 -9.10 28.23 16.18
CA SER A 170 -8.09 29.14 15.61
C SER A 170 -8.17 29.33 14.09
N GLY A 171 -8.96 28.51 13.40
CA GLY A 171 -8.98 28.49 11.93
C GLY A 171 -7.73 27.87 11.29
N SER A 172 -6.87 27.23 12.10
CA SER A 172 -5.72 26.45 11.63
C SER A 172 -6.11 25.02 11.32
N PHE A 173 -5.31 24.32 10.52
CA PHE A 173 -5.55 22.94 10.13
C PHE A 173 -4.37 22.04 10.52
N ASN A 174 -4.69 20.82 10.92
CA ASN A 174 -3.71 19.78 11.20
C ASN A 174 -3.86 18.64 10.19
N LEU A 175 -2.74 18.10 9.75
CA LEU A 175 -2.69 16.84 9.05
C LEU A 175 -2.65 15.69 10.07
N LYS A 176 -3.69 14.87 10.07
CA LYS A 176 -3.78 13.60 10.82
C LYS A 176 -4.04 12.48 9.83
N PRO A 177 -2.98 11.95 9.18
CA PRO A 177 -3.16 11.00 8.08
C PRO A 177 -4.01 9.80 8.48
N VAL A 178 -5.05 9.55 7.71
CA VAL A 178 -5.86 8.34 7.76
C VAL A 178 -5.50 7.54 6.51
N ILE A 179 -4.78 6.43 6.69
CA ILE A 179 -4.29 5.60 5.59
C ILE A 179 -4.74 4.17 5.82
N ARG A 180 -5.35 3.58 4.81
CA ARG A 180 -5.67 2.16 4.78
C ARG A 180 -4.60 1.42 4.00
N VAL A 181 -4.08 0.34 4.58
CA VAL A 181 -3.13 -0.56 3.91
C VAL A 181 -3.88 -1.78 3.41
N SER A 182 -3.70 -2.12 2.16
CA SER A 182 -4.21 -3.34 1.56
C SER A 182 -3.11 -4.09 0.80
N ALA A 183 -3.16 -5.42 0.85
CA ALA A 183 -2.29 -6.26 0.04
C ALA A 183 -3.07 -6.76 -1.17
N THR A 184 -2.54 -6.57 -2.38
CA THR A 184 -3.19 -6.97 -3.64
C THR A 184 -3.50 -8.47 -3.67
N ALA A 185 -2.64 -9.29 -3.06
CA ALA A 185 -2.84 -10.75 -2.98
C ALA A 185 -4.07 -11.18 -2.16
N THR A 186 -4.62 -10.31 -1.30
CA THR A 186 -5.75 -10.63 -0.40
C THR A 186 -6.93 -9.70 -0.59
N SER A 187 -6.90 -8.84 -1.60
CA SER A 187 -7.97 -7.90 -1.92
C SER A 187 -8.05 -7.66 -3.42
N GLY A 188 -9.19 -7.18 -3.88
CA GLY A 188 -9.39 -6.72 -5.25
C GLY A 188 -9.72 -5.24 -5.31
N VAL A 189 -10.07 -4.80 -6.49
CA VAL A 189 -10.40 -3.41 -6.82
C VAL A 189 -11.78 -3.35 -7.46
N ILE A 190 -12.59 -2.34 -7.09
CA ILE A 190 -13.80 -1.97 -7.82
C ILE A 190 -13.53 -0.63 -8.48
N LYS A 191 -13.76 -0.51 -9.79
CA LYS A 191 -13.69 0.75 -10.52
C LYS A 191 -14.92 0.96 -11.39
N GLY A 192 -15.14 2.20 -11.78
CA GLY A 192 -16.20 2.59 -12.70
C GLY A 192 -16.11 4.05 -13.08
N LYS A 193 -17.07 4.50 -13.84
CA LYS A 193 -17.13 5.88 -14.31
C LYS A 193 -18.53 6.46 -14.17
N ILE A 194 -18.61 7.69 -13.69
CA ILE A 194 -19.82 8.51 -13.76
C ILE A 194 -19.86 9.18 -15.14
N ASP A 195 -20.84 8.84 -15.94
CA ASP A 195 -20.97 9.38 -17.30
C ASP A 195 -22.46 9.56 -17.68
N PRO A 196 -22.95 10.80 -17.88
CA PRO A 196 -22.21 12.05 -17.86
C PRO A 196 -21.76 12.47 -16.47
N ILE A 197 -20.66 13.22 -16.40
CA ILE A 197 -20.14 13.78 -15.15
C ILE A 197 -21.19 14.73 -14.54
N LEU A 198 -21.32 14.77 -13.22
CA LEU A 198 -22.09 15.78 -12.50
C LEU A 198 -21.23 17.02 -12.31
N GLU A 199 -21.27 17.94 -13.28
CA GLU A 199 -20.47 19.17 -13.24
C GLU A 199 -20.72 19.97 -11.95
N GLY A 200 -19.64 20.28 -11.23
CA GLY A 200 -19.67 21.04 -9.99
C GLY A 200 -20.12 20.25 -8.75
N TYR A 201 -20.33 18.94 -8.85
CA TYR A 201 -20.72 18.09 -7.72
C TYR A 201 -19.88 16.83 -7.64
N GLN A 202 -19.45 16.49 -6.43
CA GLN A 202 -18.74 15.26 -6.17
C GLN A 202 -19.68 14.05 -6.07
N VAL A 203 -19.16 12.88 -6.40
CA VAL A 203 -19.84 11.60 -6.22
C VAL A 203 -18.97 10.68 -5.37
N LEU A 204 -19.48 10.26 -4.21
CA LEU A 204 -18.83 9.29 -3.35
C LEU A 204 -19.25 7.86 -3.73
N ALA A 205 -18.30 7.04 -4.17
CA ALA A 205 -18.46 5.60 -4.30
C ALA A 205 -18.17 4.92 -2.94
N SER A 206 -18.99 3.96 -2.53
CA SER A 206 -18.81 3.26 -1.26
C SER A 206 -19.27 1.81 -1.32
N VAL A 207 -18.55 0.93 -0.60
CA VAL A 207 -18.97 -0.45 -0.32
C VAL A 207 -18.81 -0.75 1.16
N GLN A 208 -19.79 -1.43 1.75
CA GLN A 208 -19.76 -1.86 3.15
C GLN A 208 -19.05 -3.21 3.25
N VAL A 209 -18.03 -3.31 4.11
CA VAL A 209 -17.28 -4.54 4.39
C VAL A 209 -17.52 -4.96 5.83
N GLY A 210 -18.43 -5.90 6.04
CA GLY A 210 -18.81 -6.34 7.38
C GLY A 210 -19.32 -5.20 8.27
N GLU A 211 -18.84 -5.13 9.50
CA GLU A 211 -19.19 -4.07 10.47
C GLU A 211 -18.15 -2.94 10.53
N ALA A 212 -17.08 -3.02 9.73
CA ALA A 212 -16.05 -1.98 9.66
C ALA A 212 -16.57 -0.72 8.94
N ASP A 213 -15.78 0.36 9.00
CA ASP A 213 -16.06 1.55 8.21
C ASP A 213 -16.10 1.19 6.72
N PRO A 214 -17.01 1.76 5.94
CA PRO A 214 -17.09 1.48 4.50
C PRO A 214 -15.81 1.90 3.78
N ILE A 215 -15.45 1.13 2.75
CA ILE A 215 -14.42 1.52 1.80
C ILE A 215 -15.02 2.53 0.85
N THR A 216 -14.41 3.70 0.74
CA THR A 216 -14.94 4.84 -0.02
C THR A 216 -13.88 5.45 -0.92
N ALA A 217 -14.31 6.01 -2.05
CA ALA A 217 -13.51 6.89 -2.90
C ALA A 217 -14.44 7.90 -3.62
N TYR A 218 -13.97 9.13 -3.81
CA TYR A 218 -14.68 10.07 -4.67
C TYR A 218 -14.32 9.82 -6.13
N ALA A 219 -15.27 10.15 -7.03
CA ALA A 219 -14.95 10.23 -8.44
C ALA A 219 -14.06 11.46 -8.69
N ASP A 220 -13.08 11.29 -9.59
CA ASP A 220 -12.23 12.38 -10.04
C ASP A 220 -12.95 13.30 -11.05
N GLU A 221 -12.24 14.33 -11.54
CA GLU A 221 -12.77 15.30 -12.49
C GLU A 221 -13.20 14.68 -13.85
N THR A 222 -12.72 13.48 -14.16
CA THR A 222 -13.14 12.73 -15.36
C THR A 222 -14.32 11.80 -15.10
N GLY A 223 -14.82 11.77 -13.86
CA GLY A 223 -15.88 10.90 -13.39
C GLY A 223 -15.41 9.49 -13.02
N MET A 224 -14.10 9.18 -13.09
CA MET A 224 -13.57 7.89 -12.69
C MET A 224 -13.50 7.75 -11.18
N PHE A 225 -13.89 6.57 -10.67
CA PHE A 225 -13.68 6.21 -9.27
C PHE A 225 -13.02 4.84 -9.16
N GLN A 226 -12.27 4.64 -8.08
CA GLN A 226 -11.62 3.36 -7.78
C GLN A 226 -11.57 3.11 -6.27
N LEU A 227 -12.11 1.96 -5.85
CA LEU A 227 -12.07 1.45 -4.47
C LEU A 227 -11.01 0.37 -4.40
N ASN A 228 -9.90 0.64 -3.70
CA ASN A 228 -8.80 -0.30 -3.52
C ASN A 228 -8.97 -1.11 -2.23
N GLY A 229 -8.38 -2.33 -2.21
CA GLY A 229 -8.32 -3.16 -1.02
C GLY A 229 -9.69 -3.68 -0.56
N VAL A 230 -10.58 -3.94 -1.48
CA VAL A 230 -11.87 -4.60 -1.21
C VAL A 230 -11.63 -6.10 -1.07
N PRO A 231 -11.93 -6.75 0.07
CA PRO A 231 -11.77 -8.19 0.21
C PRO A 231 -12.58 -8.96 -0.85
N ALA A 232 -12.16 -10.18 -1.19
CA ALA A 232 -12.95 -11.01 -2.11
C ALA A 232 -14.34 -11.26 -1.54
N GLY A 233 -15.37 -11.12 -2.37
CA GLY A 233 -16.78 -11.25 -1.97
C GLY A 233 -17.74 -10.64 -2.98
N THR A 234 -19.01 -10.60 -2.62
CA THR A 234 -20.04 -9.93 -3.41
C THR A 234 -20.59 -8.76 -2.62
N TYR A 235 -20.62 -7.60 -3.24
CA TYR A 235 -20.91 -6.34 -2.60
C TYR A 235 -22.04 -5.58 -3.30
N THR A 236 -22.58 -4.62 -2.57
CA THR A 236 -23.45 -3.57 -3.10
C THR A 236 -22.65 -2.28 -3.12
N LEU A 237 -22.39 -1.75 -4.31
CA LEU A 237 -21.73 -0.46 -4.51
C LEU A 237 -22.80 0.62 -4.48
N THR A 238 -22.61 1.64 -3.65
CA THR A 238 -23.46 2.82 -3.60
C THR A 238 -22.70 4.04 -4.12
N LEU A 239 -23.28 4.75 -5.07
CA LEU A 239 -22.78 5.99 -5.60
C LEU A 239 -23.65 7.13 -5.06
N THR A 240 -23.10 7.92 -4.15
CA THR A 240 -23.82 9.01 -3.46
C THR A 240 -23.35 10.35 -4.02
N PRO A 241 -24.20 11.08 -4.76
CA PRO A 241 -23.85 12.41 -5.24
C PRO A 241 -23.96 13.44 -4.10
N ASP A 242 -23.28 14.57 -4.26
CA ASP A 242 -23.48 15.71 -3.38
C ASP A 242 -24.97 16.04 -3.28
N ALA A 243 -25.46 16.29 -2.07
CA ALA A 243 -26.87 16.62 -1.81
C ALA A 243 -27.35 17.85 -2.58
N ALA A 244 -26.45 18.81 -2.84
CA ALA A 244 -26.77 20.03 -3.58
C ALA A 244 -27.08 19.77 -5.08
N SER A 245 -26.65 18.62 -5.61
CA SER A 245 -26.94 18.20 -6.99
C SER A 245 -28.42 17.90 -7.23
N GLY A 246 -29.19 17.65 -6.16
CA GLY A 246 -30.60 17.23 -6.23
C GLY A 246 -30.80 15.83 -6.82
N LYS A 247 -29.71 15.09 -7.08
CA LYS A 247 -29.75 13.69 -7.58
C LYS A 247 -29.86 12.70 -6.43
N THR A 248 -30.45 11.53 -6.71
CA THR A 248 -30.56 10.43 -5.73
C THR A 248 -29.40 9.46 -5.86
N PRO A 249 -28.96 8.83 -4.76
CA PRO A 249 -27.95 7.79 -4.82
C PRO A 249 -28.33 6.63 -5.76
N ILE A 250 -27.33 6.08 -6.44
CA ILE A 250 -27.46 4.89 -7.27
C ILE A 250 -26.84 3.70 -6.55
N VAL A 251 -27.48 2.54 -6.67
CA VAL A 251 -27.04 1.28 -6.10
C VAL A 251 -26.75 0.30 -7.23
N VAL A 252 -25.53 -0.25 -7.26
CA VAL A 252 -25.12 -1.33 -8.15
C VAL A 252 -24.99 -2.58 -7.30
N GLU A 253 -25.88 -3.55 -7.52
CA GLU A 253 -25.93 -4.79 -6.75
C GLU A 253 -25.04 -5.89 -7.37
N ASN A 254 -24.67 -6.90 -6.58
CA ASN A 254 -23.95 -8.08 -7.02
C ASN A 254 -22.57 -7.81 -7.66
N VAL A 255 -21.88 -6.81 -7.16
CA VAL A 255 -20.49 -6.52 -7.57
C VAL A 255 -19.57 -7.59 -6.99
N MET A 256 -19.10 -8.50 -7.81
CA MET A 256 -18.20 -9.59 -7.41
C MET A 256 -16.75 -9.13 -7.44
N VAL A 257 -16.04 -9.33 -6.35
CA VAL A 257 -14.62 -8.97 -6.18
C VAL A 257 -13.81 -10.24 -5.95
N GLU A 258 -12.72 -10.40 -6.70
CA GLU A 258 -11.73 -11.47 -6.52
C GLU A 258 -10.37 -10.87 -6.13
N ASN A 259 -9.56 -11.62 -5.38
CA ASN A 259 -8.25 -11.17 -4.96
C ASN A 259 -7.32 -10.97 -6.16
N GLY A 260 -6.61 -9.83 -6.17
CA GLY A 260 -5.69 -9.46 -7.25
C GLY A 260 -6.36 -8.97 -8.53
N GLU A 261 -7.70 -8.96 -8.59
CA GLU A 261 -8.45 -8.62 -9.79
C GLU A 261 -9.13 -7.25 -9.69
N VAL A 262 -9.41 -6.68 -10.87
CA VAL A 262 -10.14 -5.41 -11.01
C VAL A 262 -11.53 -5.69 -11.54
N THR A 263 -12.55 -5.42 -10.74
CA THR A 263 -13.95 -5.47 -11.15
C THR A 263 -14.38 -4.10 -11.69
N ASP A 264 -14.65 -4.03 -12.98
CA ASP A 264 -15.13 -2.81 -13.65
C ASP A 264 -16.65 -2.84 -13.73
N VAL A 265 -17.32 -1.91 -13.07
CA VAL A 265 -18.79 -1.78 -13.12
C VAL A 265 -19.28 -0.96 -14.31
N GLY A 266 -18.35 -0.46 -15.14
CA GLY A 266 -18.66 0.33 -16.33
C GLY A 266 -19.09 1.77 -16.02
N SER A 267 -19.87 2.36 -16.96
CA SER A 267 -20.38 3.71 -16.82
C SER A 267 -21.75 3.72 -16.13
N VAL A 268 -21.90 4.62 -15.17
CA VAL A 268 -23.15 4.83 -14.44
C VAL A 268 -23.60 6.29 -14.60
N ALA A 269 -24.89 6.47 -14.95
CA ALA A 269 -25.48 7.80 -15.18
C ALA A 269 -26.52 8.14 -14.10
N PHE A 270 -26.47 9.36 -13.58
CA PHE A 270 -27.53 9.90 -12.73
C PHE A 270 -28.65 10.50 -13.57
N GLU A 271 -29.87 10.02 -13.35
CA GLU A 271 -31.09 10.51 -14.00
C GLU A 271 -31.57 11.86 -13.47
#